data_991ac6b36614bb7d400a734e054b76a0
#
_entry.id   991ac6b36614bb7d400a734e054b76a0
#
_cell.length_a   1.000
_cell.length_b   1.000
_cell.length_c   1.000
_cell.angle_alpha   90.00
_cell.angle_beta   90.00
_cell.angle_gamma   90.00
#
_symmetry.space_group_name_H-M   'P 1'
#
loop_
_entity.id
_entity.type
_entity.pdbx_description
1 polymer ?
#
loop_
_entity_poly.entity_id
_entity_poly.type
_entity_poly.pdbx_seq_one_letter_code
_entity_poly.pdbx_strand_id
1 'polypeptide(L)'
;CNQKGGVGKSTTAVNMGAYLALAGWRTLLVDLDPQGNSSTSCGIVRTGLRYTIYEVLVEGAAVQEALKRSPIEKLDVLPSSLDLAGAELTLAQMERREGILKRLCETGTSQYDVVLFDCPPSLGLLTINALVAAELVLIPVQCEYLALEGLRALVQAIGLVRNGHNPQLKIGGIVLTMADSRANLTREVAQEVRNFFKEMVFETEIPRNVRLAECPSFGKPICMYDATSSGAIAYERLAREFSEKCLGERLTNQPQSVALPASFGEAQ
;
A
#
# COMPACT_ATOMS: atom_id res chain seq x y z
N CYS A 1 1.99 2.00 -6.29
CA CYS A 1 3.27 2.08 -6.98
C CYS A 1 3.45 3.46 -7.62
N ASN A 2 4.59 4.10 -7.49
CA ASN A 2 4.95 5.36 -8.16
C ASN A 2 6.45 5.57 -7.99
N GLN A 3 7.16 6.01 -9.04
CA GLN A 3 8.61 6.21 -9.02
C GLN A 3 9.06 7.43 -8.19
N LYS A 4 8.19 8.42 -8.00
CA LYS A 4 8.51 9.60 -7.20
C LYS A 4 8.49 9.26 -5.71
N GLY A 5 9.53 9.63 -4.99
CA GLY A 5 9.54 9.58 -3.52
C GLY A 5 8.55 10.59 -2.92
N GLY A 6 7.98 10.27 -1.76
CA GLY A 6 7.13 11.22 -1.03
C GLY A 6 5.70 11.41 -1.55
N VAL A 7 5.24 10.68 -2.57
CA VAL A 7 3.86 10.81 -3.09
C VAL A 7 2.79 10.13 -2.24
N GLY A 8 3.14 9.60 -1.07
CA GLY A 8 2.21 8.95 -0.16
C GLY A 8 1.98 7.46 -0.41
N LYS A 9 2.91 6.72 -1.03
CA LYS A 9 2.79 5.27 -1.26
C LYS A 9 2.58 4.49 0.03
N SER A 10 3.56 4.53 0.93
CA SER A 10 3.49 3.83 2.22
C SER A 10 2.32 4.32 3.07
N THR A 11 2.06 5.64 3.08
CA THR A 11 0.89 6.21 3.76
C THR A 11 -0.41 5.64 3.20
N THR A 12 -0.51 5.49 1.88
CA THR A 12 -1.69 4.89 1.24
C THR A 12 -1.78 3.40 1.55
N ALA A 13 -0.68 2.63 1.44
CA ALA A 13 -0.67 1.20 1.72
C ALA A 13 -1.09 0.90 3.17
N VAL A 14 -0.53 1.62 4.14
CA VAL A 14 -0.84 1.50 5.57
C VAL A 14 -2.31 1.81 5.85
N ASN A 15 -2.80 2.96 5.39
CA ASN A 15 -4.16 3.39 5.72
C ASN A 15 -5.22 2.61 4.94
N MET A 16 -4.96 2.21 3.70
CA MET A 16 -5.82 1.27 2.97
C MET A 16 -5.88 -0.08 3.71
N GLY A 17 -4.72 -0.63 4.10
CA GLY A 17 -4.68 -1.86 4.89
C GLY A 17 -5.48 -1.78 6.18
N ALA A 18 -5.31 -0.66 6.91
CA ALA A 18 -6.03 -0.40 8.15
C ALA A 18 -7.56 -0.33 7.95
N TYR A 19 -8.03 0.47 7.00
CA TYR A 19 -9.48 0.62 6.78
C TYR A 19 -10.13 -0.60 6.12
N LEU A 20 -9.42 -1.35 5.28
CA LEU A 20 -9.90 -2.64 4.77
C LEU A 20 -10.06 -3.67 5.90
N ALA A 21 -9.10 -3.72 6.82
CA ALA A 21 -9.19 -4.59 8.00
C ALA A 21 -10.34 -4.19 8.92
N LEU A 22 -10.53 -2.89 9.18
CA LEU A 22 -11.68 -2.35 9.93
C LEU A 22 -13.02 -2.66 9.24
N ALA A 23 -13.06 -2.70 7.91
CA ALA A 23 -14.22 -3.12 7.12
C ALA A 23 -14.44 -4.65 7.13
N GLY A 24 -13.58 -5.40 7.82
CA GLY A 24 -13.74 -6.84 8.01
C GLY A 24 -12.89 -7.75 7.11
N TRP A 25 -12.12 -7.20 6.16
CA TRP A 25 -11.24 -7.96 5.28
C TRP A 25 -10.00 -8.45 6.03
N ARG A 26 -9.67 -9.74 5.93
CA ARG A 26 -8.37 -10.24 6.42
C ARG A 26 -7.29 -9.73 5.49
N THR A 27 -6.50 -8.78 5.98
CA THR A 27 -5.56 -8.01 5.17
C THR A 27 -4.14 -8.32 5.58
N LEU A 28 -3.28 -8.55 4.60
CA LEU A 28 -1.83 -8.63 4.77
C LEU A 28 -1.19 -7.41 4.10
N LEU A 29 -0.36 -6.68 4.84
CA LEU A 29 0.51 -5.64 4.30
C LEU A 29 1.94 -6.19 4.20
N VAL A 30 2.47 -6.28 2.99
CA VAL A 30 3.85 -6.68 2.72
C VAL A 30 4.68 -5.45 2.42
N ASP A 31 5.65 -5.16 3.26
CA ASP A 31 6.53 -4.01 3.14
C ASP A 31 7.79 -4.39 2.33
N LEU A 32 7.85 -3.94 1.07
CA LEU A 32 8.96 -4.19 0.15
C LEU A 32 9.95 -3.02 0.07
N ASP A 33 9.77 -1.97 0.89
CA ASP A 33 10.73 -0.86 0.95
C ASP A 33 11.75 -1.13 2.08
N PRO A 34 13.07 -1.14 1.80
CA PRO A 34 14.10 -1.29 2.84
C PRO A 34 13.99 -0.26 3.96
N GLN A 35 13.41 0.92 3.69
CA GLN A 35 13.17 1.93 4.72
C GLN A 35 12.17 1.45 5.78
N GLY A 36 11.27 0.53 5.45
CA GLY A 36 10.35 -0.11 6.37
C GLY A 36 9.32 0.85 6.98
N ASN A 37 8.94 1.88 6.22
CA ASN A 37 8.00 2.90 6.68
C ASN A 37 6.62 2.31 6.97
N SER A 38 6.15 1.39 6.15
CA SER A 38 4.87 0.72 6.35
C SER A 38 4.87 -0.18 7.58
N SER A 39 5.96 -0.92 7.80
CA SER A 39 6.15 -1.74 9.02
C SER A 39 6.08 -0.88 10.28
N THR A 40 6.87 0.20 10.32
CA THR A 40 6.90 1.10 11.47
C THR A 40 5.56 1.79 11.70
N SER A 41 4.90 2.26 10.63
CA SER A 41 3.59 2.93 10.72
C SER A 41 2.46 2.00 11.18
N CYS A 42 2.65 0.67 11.09
CA CYS A 42 1.76 -0.33 11.66
C CYS A 42 2.15 -0.78 13.07
N GLY A 43 3.06 -0.09 13.74
CA GLY A 43 3.48 -0.39 15.10
C GLY A 43 4.48 -1.54 15.22
N ILE A 44 5.07 -2.01 14.13
CA ILE A 44 6.04 -3.09 14.16
C ILE A 44 7.43 -2.56 14.53
N VAL A 45 7.97 -3.04 15.64
CA VAL A 45 9.35 -2.80 16.04
C VAL A 45 10.26 -3.68 15.20
N ARG A 46 11.05 -3.07 14.31
CA ARG A 46 11.88 -3.80 13.32
C ARG A 46 13.19 -4.33 13.88
N THR A 47 13.66 -3.78 15.01
CA THR A 47 14.91 -4.24 15.64
C THR A 47 14.74 -5.61 16.27
N GLY A 48 15.68 -6.52 15.99
CA GLY A 48 15.68 -7.87 16.58
C GLY A 48 14.66 -8.84 15.95
N LEU A 49 14.05 -8.52 14.83
CA LEU A 49 13.26 -9.49 14.07
C LEU A 49 14.18 -10.55 13.49
N ARG A 50 13.82 -11.82 13.74
CA ARG A 50 14.55 -12.97 13.18
C ARG A 50 14.23 -13.19 11.71
N TYR A 51 12.96 -12.99 11.33
CA TYR A 51 12.47 -13.16 9.96
C TYR A 51 11.70 -11.92 9.53
N THR A 52 11.99 -11.48 8.33
CA THR A 52 11.35 -10.37 7.59
C THR A 52 11.08 -10.82 6.16
N ILE A 53 10.59 -9.93 5.31
CA ILE A 53 10.42 -10.22 3.88
C ILE A 53 11.76 -10.57 3.20
N TYR A 54 12.89 -10.13 3.74
CA TYR A 54 14.21 -10.47 3.21
C TYR A 54 14.46 -11.98 3.30
N GLU A 55 14.34 -12.58 4.48
CA GLU A 55 14.57 -14.02 4.66
C GLU A 55 13.55 -14.86 3.87
N VAL A 56 12.32 -14.36 3.72
CA VAL A 56 11.30 -15.01 2.91
C VAL A 56 11.67 -15.01 1.43
N LEU A 57 12.15 -13.89 0.89
CA LEU A 57 12.52 -13.77 -0.53
C LEU A 57 13.84 -14.44 -0.89
N VAL A 58 14.85 -14.33 0.00
CA VAL A 58 16.25 -14.68 -0.29
C VAL A 58 16.63 -16.02 0.29
N GLU A 59 16.19 -16.33 1.51
CA GLU A 59 16.60 -17.54 2.23
C GLU A 59 15.54 -18.64 2.20
N GLY A 60 14.33 -18.34 1.67
CA GLY A 60 13.25 -19.32 1.56
C GLY A 60 12.53 -19.61 2.88
N ALA A 61 12.61 -18.69 3.85
CA ALA A 61 11.85 -18.80 5.09
C ALA A 61 10.32 -18.81 4.81
N ALA A 62 9.55 -19.50 5.63
CA ALA A 62 8.12 -19.52 5.47
C ALA A 62 7.51 -18.14 5.79
N VAL A 63 6.54 -17.70 4.97
CA VAL A 63 5.83 -16.42 5.18
C VAL A 63 5.30 -16.32 6.61
N GLN A 64 4.74 -17.41 7.14
CA GLN A 64 4.14 -17.50 8.48
C GLN A 64 5.11 -17.17 9.61
N GLU A 65 6.39 -17.48 9.45
CA GLU A 65 7.41 -17.22 10.48
C GLU A 65 7.75 -15.73 10.58
N ALA A 66 7.63 -15.01 9.46
CA ALA A 66 7.92 -13.58 9.37
C ALA A 66 6.73 -12.67 9.68
N LEU A 67 5.49 -13.21 9.70
CA LEU A 67 4.28 -12.44 9.96
C LEU A 67 4.30 -11.79 11.34
N LYS A 68 3.82 -10.55 11.42
CA LYS A 68 3.59 -9.79 12.65
C LYS A 68 2.18 -9.25 12.68
N ARG A 69 1.53 -9.34 13.84
CA ARG A 69 0.21 -8.75 14.04
C ARG A 69 0.35 -7.25 14.26
N SER A 70 -0.48 -6.48 13.57
CA SER A 70 -0.63 -5.06 13.88
C SER A 70 -1.58 -4.86 15.07
N PRO A 71 -1.64 -3.66 15.67
CA PRO A 71 -2.66 -3.34 16.67
C PRO A 71 -4.09 -3.34 16.12
N ILE A 72 -4.28 -3.35 14.80
CA ILE A 72 -5.60 -3.42 14.16
C ILE A 72 -5.94 -4.90 13.92
N GLU A 73 -7.08 -5.31 14.43
CA GLU A 73 -7.60 -6.66 14.18
C GLU A 73 -7.73 -6.92 12.68
N LYS A 74 -7.41 -8.13 12.22
CA LYS A 74 -7.42 -8.58 10.83
C LYS A 74 -6.38 -7.89 9.92
N LEU A 75 -5.46 -7.09 10.46
CA LEU A 75 -4.31 -6.58 9.72
C LEU A 75 -3.03 -7.23 10.23
N ASP A 76 -2.43 -8.07 9.41
CA ASP A 76 -1.08 -8.58 9.63
C ASP A 76 -0.08 -7.86 8.72
N VAL A 77 1.18 -7.83 9.14
CA VAL A 77 2.28 -7.20 8.42
C VAL A 77 3.38 -8.22 8.18
N LEU A 78 3.88 -8.29 6.96
CA LEU A 78 5.15 -8.93 6.63
C LEU A 78 6.21 -7.83 6.54
N PRO A 79 7.02 -7.66 7.62
CA PRO A 79 7.85 -6.46 7.77
C PRO A 79 9.10 -6.50 6.90
N SER A 80 9.60 -5.30 6.57
CA SER A 80 10.88 -5.09 5.91
C SER A 80 12.04 -4.98 6.90
N SER A 81 13.26 -5.21 6.39
CA SER A 81 14.53 -4.90 7.07
C SER A 81 15.45 -4.09 6.16
N LEU A 82 16.53 -3.54 6.73
CA LEU A 82 17.55 -2.85 5.95
C LEU A 82 18.30 -3.79 5.00
N ASP A 83 18.39 -5.08 5.32
CA ASP A 83 19.03 -6.11 4.49
C ASP A 83 18.34 -6.24 3.12
N LEU A 84 17.06 -5.88 3.05
CA LEU A 84 16.29 -5.87 1.80
C LEU A 84 16.91 -4.93 0.74
N ALA A 85 17.73 -3.94 1.13
CA ALA A 85 18.46 -3.08 0.19
C ALA A 85 19.43 -3.87 -0.67
N GLY A 86 20.01 -4.95 -0.13
CA GLY A 86 20.91 -5.87 -0.85
C GLY A 86 20.17 -6.99 -1.59
N ALA A 87 18.91 -7.21 -1.32
CA ALA A 87 18.14 -8.34 -1.86
C ALA A 87 18.09 -8.35 -3.39
N GLU A 88 18.01 -7.19 -4.04
CA GLU A 88 17.96 -7.10 -5.51
C GLU A 88 19.19 -7.72 -6.18
N LEU A 89 20.38 -7.61 -5.58
CA LEU A 89 21.60 -8.22 -6.10
C LEU A 89 21.55 -9.76 -6.01
N THR A 90 21.05 -10.29 -4.91
CA THR A 90 20.90 -11.72 -4.71
C THR A 90 19.79 -12.29 -5.60
N LEU A 91 18.63 -11.64 -5.61
CA LEU A 91 17.51 -12.03 -6.46
C LEU A 91 17.88 -12.02 -7.95
N ALA A 92 18.74 -11.08 -8.39
CA ALA A 92 19.17 -10.99 -9.78
C ALA A 92 19.90 -12.24 -10.28
N GLN A 93 20.47 -13.04 -9.38
CA GLN A 93 21.17 -14.29 -9.68
C GLN A 93 20.26 -15.52 -9.64
N MET A 94 19.02 -15.37 -9.15
CA MET A 94 18.07 -16.47 -9.02
C MET A 94 17.33 -16.74 -10.33
N GLU A 95 17.02 -18.01 -10.57
CA GLU A 95 16.14 -18.41 -11.68
C GLU A 95 14.70 -17.91 -11.45
N ARG A 96 14.06 -17.46 -12.53
CA ARG A 96 12.68 -16.93 -12.50
C ARG A 96 12.49 -15.85 -11.44
N ARG A 97 13.49 -15.00 -11.31
CA ARG A 97 13.63 -13.95 -10.29
C ARG A 97 12.46 -12.96 -10.23
N GLU A 98 11.77 -12.72 -11.35
CA GLU A 98 10.63 -11.80 -11.40
C GLU A 98 9.36 -12.35 -10.74
N GLY A 99 9.26 -13.68 -10.59
CA GLY A 99 8.09 -14.38 -10.06
C GLY A 99 8.26 -14.98 -8.66
N ILE A 100 9.31 -14.64 -7.93
CA ILE A 100 9.58 -15.22 -6.60
C ILE A 100 8.44 -14.87 -5.63
N LEU A 101 8.07 -13.59 -5.54
CA LEU A 101 7.01 -13.13 -4.65
C LEU A 101 5.66 -13.76 -4.98
N LYS A 102 5.35 -13.93 -6.28
CA LYS A 102 4.12 -14.61 -6.70
C LYS A 102 4.03 -16.03 -6.15
N ARG A 103 5.09 -16.82 -6.30
CA ARG A 103 5.14 -18.21 -5.78
C ARG A 103 4.99 -18.26 -4.25
N LEU A 104 5.59 -17.30 -3.53
CA LEU A 104 5.45 -17.20 -2.08
C LEU A 104 4.02 -16.86 -1.67
N CYS A 105 3.36 -15.98 -2.40
CA CYS A 105 1.96 -15.64 -2.13
C CYS A 105 1.01 -16.82 -2.39
N GLU A 106 1.20 -17.59 -3.45
CA GLU A 106 0.36 -18.75 -3.78
C GLU A 106 0.29 -19.77 -2.63
N THR A 107 1.36 -19.92 -1.84
CA THR A 107 1.44 -20.89 -0.74
C THR A 107 1.28 -20.27 0.64
N GLY A 108 1.65 -19.00 0.81
CA GLY A 108 1.80 -18.37 2.12
C GLY A 108 0.70 -17.40 2.53
N THR A 109 -0.20 -17.01 1.61
CA THR A 109 -1.16 -15.92 1.88
C THR A 109 -2.63 -16.30 1.71
N SER A 110 -2.95 -17.58 1.56
CA SER A 110 -4.32 -18.06 1.27
C SER A 110 -5.37 -17.73 2.36
N GLN A 111 -4.93 -17.42 3.58
CA GLN A 111 -5.82 -17.02 4.68
C GLN A 111 -6.26 -15.55 4.59
N TYR A 112 -5.65 -14.74 3.72
CA TYR A 112 -6.00 -13.33 3.57
C TYR A 112 -6.95 -13.13 2.40
N ASP A 113 -7.86 -12.17 2.56
CA ASP A 113 -8.79 -11.75 1.52
C ASP A 113 -8.14 -10.68 0.61
N VAL A 114 -7.22 -9.89 1.18
CA VAL A 114 -6.47 -8.83 0.49
C VAL A 114 -5.00 -8.87 0.89
N VAL A 115 -4.11 -8.81 -0.10
CA VAL A 115 -2.67 -8.65 0.10
C VAL A 115 -2.22 -7.35 -0.55
N LEU A 116 -1.66 -6.44 0.24
CA LEU A 116 -1.15 -5.14 -0.21
C LEU A 116 0.38 -5.17 -0.23
N PHE A 117 0.98 -4.77 -1.34
CA PHE A 117 2.43 -4.60 -1.47
C PHE A 117 2.79 -3.11 -1.42
N ASP A 118 3.52 -2.68 -0.39
CA ASP A 118 4.15 -1.35 -0.37
C ASP A 118 5.51 -1.44 -1.06
N CYS A 119 5.64 -0.78 -2.20
CA CYS A 119 6.81 -0.85 -3.06
C CYS A 119 7.76 0.33 -2.82
N PRO A 120 9.09 0.12 -2.95
CA PRO A 120 10.04 1.20 -2.96
C PRO A 120 9.78 2.20 -4.11
N PRO A 121 10.40 3.40 -4.09
CA PRO A 121 10.22 4.39 -5.16
C PRO A 121 10.89 4.00 -6.49
N SER A 122 11.75 2.97 -6.51
CA SER A 122 12.41 2.48 -7.72
C SER A 122 11.55 1.47 -8.48
N LEU A 123 11.75 1.36 -9.80
CA LEU A 123 11.25 0.25 -10.62
C LEU A 123 12.27 -0.89 -10.70
N GLY A 124 12.85 -1.25 -9.56
CA GLY A 124 13.78 -2.36 -9.42
C GLY A 124 13.08 -3.73 -9.38
N LEU A 125 13.86 -4.76 -9.11
CA LEU A 125 13.39 -6.15 -9.12
C LEU A 125 12.34 -6.44 -8.04
N LEU A 126 12.39 -5.75 -6.89
CA LEU A 126 11.36 -5.85 -5.86
C LEU A 126 10.00 -5.33 -6.35
N THR A 127 9.98 -4.17 -7.03
CA THR A 127 8.75 -3.62 -7.61
C THR A 127 8.22 -4.50 -8.75
N ILE A 128 9.10 -5.06 -9.58
CA ILE A 128 8.71 -6.02 -10.63
C ILE A 128 8.08 -7.26 -10.01
N ASN A 129 8.66 -7.82 -8.94
CA ASN A 129 8.08 -8.95 -8.22
C ASN A 129 6.68 -8.65 -7.68
N ALA A 130 6.48 -7.46 -7.10
CA ALA A 130 5.15 -7.03 -6.65
C ALA A 130 4.14 -6.96 -7.80
N LEU A 131 4.53 -6.37 -8.94
CA LEU A 131 3.66 -6.28 -10.13
C LEU A 131 3.34 -7.65 -10.75
N VAL A 132 4.29 -8.59 -10.70
CA VAL A 132 4.09 -9.98 -11.18
C VAL A 132 3.15 -10.76 -10.27
N ALA A 133 3.18 -10.49 -8.96
CA ALA A 133 2.32 -11.13 -7.96
C ALA A 133 0.93 -10.50 -7.86
N ALA A 134 0.79 -9.23 -8.19
CA ALA A 134 -0.45 -8.47 -8.00
C ALA A 134 -1.48 -8.71 -9.10
N GLU A 135 -2.76 -8.58 -8.76
CA GLU A 135 -3.88 -8.50 -9.71
C GLU A 135 -4.18 -7.04 -10.08
N LEU A 136 -4.03 -6.13 -9.12
CA LEU A 136 -4.37 -4.72 -9.24
C LEU A 136 -3.21 -3.81 -8.81
N VAL A 137 -3.06 -2.69 -9.52
CA VAL A 137 -2.13 -1.63 -9.15
C VAL A 137 -2.91 -0.39 -8.72
N LEU A 138 -2.78 0.00 -7.45
CA LEU A 138 -3.23 1.29 -6.94
C LEU A 138 -2.09 2.31 -7.09
N ILE A 139 -2.37 3.45 -7.73
CA ILE A 139 -1.35 4.44 -8.07
C ILE A 139 -1.62 5.77 -7.32
N PRO A 140 -0.94 6.03 -6.20
CA PRO A 140 -0.97 7.35 -5.58
C PRO A 140 -0.23 8.37 -6.45
N VAL A 141 -0.85 9.52 -6.71
CA VAL A 141 -0.31 10.61 -7.54
C VAL A 141 -0.42 11.91 -6.78
N GLN A 142 0.70 12.53 -6.47
CA GLN A 142 0.72 13.87 -5.92
C GLN A 142 0.41 14.88 -7.02
N CYS A 143 -0.51 15.83 -6.77
CA CYS A 143 -0.93 16.84 -7.73
C CYS A 143 0.13 17.93 -7.90
N GLU A 144 1.22 17.62 -8.62
CA GLU A 144 2.33 18.50 -8.94
C GLU A 144 2.65 18.47 -10.44
N TYR A 145 3.38 19.49 -10.95
CA TYR A 145 3.64 19.72 -12.36
C TYR A 145 4.13 18.49 -13.15
N LEU A 146 5.01 17.65 -12.56
CA LEU A 146 5.56 16.45 -13.24
C LEU A 146 4.73 15.17 -13.02
N ALA A 147 3.53 15.28 -12.45
CA ALA A 147 2.73 14.11 -12.11
C ALA A 147 2.36 13.25 -13.33
N LEU A 148 1.98 13.88 -14.43
CA LEU A 148 1.58 13.18 -15.67
C LEU A 148 2.73 12.44 -16.34
N GLU A 149 3.94 13.00 -16.34
CA GLU A 149 5.12 12.36 -16.93
C GLU A 149 5.48 11.09 -16.14
N GLY A 150 5.58 11.21 -14.82
CA GLY A 150 5.84 10.05 -13.95
C GLY A 150 4.75 8.97 -14.05
N LEU A 151 3.50 9.38 -14.18
CA LEU A 151 2.37 8.47 -14.34
C LEU A 151 2.41 7.72 -15.68
N ARG A 152 2.75 8.41 -16.78
CA ARG A 152 2.92 7.79 -18.11
C ARG A 152 4.04 6.73 -18.09
N ALA A 153 5.19 7.07 -17.51
CA ALA A 153 6.31 6.13 -17.40
C ALA A 153 5.92 4.89 -16.58
N LEU A 154 5.19 5.07 -15.48
CA LEU A 154 4.70 3.96 -14.68
C LEU A 154 3.69 3.08 -15.45
N VAL A 155 2.74 3.68 -16.16
CA VAL A 155 1.76 2.94 -16.98
C VAL A 155 2.46 2.13 -18.08
N GLN A 156 3.50 2.66 -18.70
CA GLN A 156 4.32 1.93 -19.67
C GLN A 156 5.01 0.72 -19.01
N ALA A 157 5.61 0.90 -17.82
CA ALA A 157 6.25 -0.19 -17.09
C ALA A 157 5.24 -1.29 -16.69
N ILE A 158 4.05 -0.93 -16.23
CA ILE A 158 2.95 -1.86 -15.96
C ILE A 158 2.58 -2.63 -17.25
N GLY A 159 2.52 -1.94 -18.37
CA GLY A 159 2.28 -2.56 -19.69
C GLY A 159 3.32 -3.60 -20.07
N LEU A 160 4.60 -3.34 -19.83
CA LEU A 160 5.69 -4.31 -20.06
C LEU A 160 5.56 -5.54 -19.17
N VAL A 161 5.28 -5.36 -17.87
CA VAL A 161 5.06 -6.49 -16.94
C VAL A 161 3.84 -7.31 -17.36
N ARG A 162 2.74 -6.64 -17.74
CA ARG A 162 1.52 -7.31 -18.21
C ARG A 162 1.78 -8.18 -19.43
N ASN A 163 2.55 -7.68 -20.40
CA ASN A 163 2.83 -8.41 -21.63
C ASN A 163 3.83 -9.56 -21.46
N GLY A 164 4.78 -9.44 -20.51
CA GLY A 164 5.85 -10.41 -20.35
C GLY A 164 5.64 -11.43 -19.22
N HIS A 165 5.01 -11.03 -18.11
CA HIS A 165 5.03 -11.82 -16.88
C HIS A 165 3.66 -11.99 -16.20
N ASN A 166 2.74 -11.01 -16.32
CA ASN A 166 1.45 -11.07 -15.65
C ASN A 166 0.31 -10.50 -16.52
N PRO A 167 -0.26 -11.27 -17.45
CA PRO A 167 -1.33 -10.81 -18.35
C PRO A 167 -2.62 -10.36 -17.63
N GLN A 168 -2.82 -10.79 -16.39
CA GLN A 168 -4.01 -10.44 -15.59
C GLN A 168 -3.88 -9.10 -14.85
N LEU A 169 -2.67 -8.51 -14.82
CA LEU A 169 -2.42 -7.26 -14.11
C LEU A 169 -3.25 -6.11 -14.68
N LYS A 170 -4.00 -5.44 -13.82
CA LYS A 170 -4.84 -4.28 -14.16
C LYS A 170 -4.48 -3.06 -13.31
N ILE A 171 -4.77 -1.88 -13.82
CA ILE A 171 -4.76 -0.66 -13.00
C ILE A 171 -6.08 -0.65 -12.25
N GLY A 172 -6.03 -0.85 -10.93
CA GLY A 172 -7.19 -0.81 -10.04
C GLY A 172 -7.69 0.61 -9.79
N GLY A 173 -6.79 1.60 -9.91
CA GLY A 173 -7.16 3.01 -9.86
C GLY A 173 -6.00 3.94 -9.54
N ILE A 174 -6.26 5.22 -9.74
CA ILE A 174 -5.35 6.33 -9.45
C ILE A 174 -5.97 7.17 -8.33
N VAL A 175 -5.22 7.40 -7.25
CA VAL A 175 -5.65 8.26 -6.14
C VAL A 175 -4.83 9.53 -6.11
N LEU A 176 -5.51 10.67 -6.14
CA LEU A 176 -4.88 11.98 -6.02
C LEU A 176 -4.53 12.22 -4.54
N THR A 177 -3.26 12.50 -4.27
CA THR A 177 -2.75 12.71 -2.91
C THR A 177 -2.24 14.12 -2.70
N MET A 178 -2.17 14.54 -1.44
CA MET A 178 -1.73 15.89 -1.04
C MET A 178 -2.52 16.99 -1.79
N ALA A 179 -3.79 16.72 -2.07
CA ALA A 179 -4.66 17.67 -2.72
C ALA A 179 -4.83 18.93 -1.85
N ASP A 180 -4.60 20.10 -2.45
CA ASP A 180 -4.91 21.40 -1.86
C ASP A 180 -5.81 22.17 -2.81
N SER A 181 -7.09 22.19 -2.50
CA SER A 181 -8.11 22.86 -3.33
C SER A 181 -7.92 24.39 -3.45
N ARG A 182 -7.09 24.99 -2.58
CA ARG A 182 -6.77 26.41 -2.61
C ARG A 182 -5.68 26.76 -3.64
N ALA A 183 -4.86 25.78 -4.02
CA ALA A 183 -3.78 25.97 -4.96
C ALA A 183 -4.28 25.72 -6.41
N ASN A 184 -4.18 26.73 -7.27
CA ASN A 184 -4.62 26.64 -8.67
C ASN A 184 -3.91 25.50 -9.41
N LEU A 185 -2.58 25.39 -9.27
CA LEU A 185 -1.78 24.34 -9.90
C LEU A 185 -2.27 22.94 -9.52
N THR A 186 -2.59 22.71 -8.24
CA THR A 186 -3.12 21.41 -7.79
C THR A 186 -4.43 21.07 -8.50
N ARG A 187 -5.33 22.03 -8.65
CA ARG A 187 -6.60 21.84 -9.37
C ARG A 187 -6.41 21.55 -10.86
N GLU A 188 -5.53 22.30 -11.51
CA GLU A 188 -5.21 22.11 -12.93
C GLU A 188 -4.63 20.71 -13.18
N VAL A 189 -3.64 20.28 -12.40
CA VAL A 189 -3.04 18.95 -12.51
C VAL A 189 -4.07 17.85 -12.20
N ALA A 190 -4.88 18.02 -11.17
CA ALA A 190 -5.95 17.06 -10.84
C ALA A 190 -6.94 16.92 -12.02
N GLN A 191 -7.33 18.04 -12.63
CA GLN A 191 -8.23 18.02 -13.78
C GLN A 191 -7.60 17.36 -15.02
N GLU A 192 -6.32 17.60 -15.28
CA GLU A 192 -5.60 16.95 -16.39
C GLU A 192 -5.49 15.45 -16.18
N VAL A 193 -5.17 14.98 -14.95
CA VAL A 193 -5.14 13.54 -14.63
C VAL A 193 -6.53 12.93 -14.83
N ARG A 194 -7.60 13.59 -14.37
CA ARG A 194 -8.99 13.11 -14.54
C ARG A 194 -9.40 13.10 -16.01
N ASN A 195 -9.03 14.11 -16.79
CA ASN A 195 -9.34 14.16 -18.23
C ASN A 195 -8.66 13.03 -19.00
N PHE A 196 -7.41 12.69 -18.64
CA PHE A 196 -6.63 11.67 -19.35
C PHE A 196 -7.01 10.25 -18.92
N PHE A 197 -7.16 9.99 -17.61
CA PHE A 197 -7.38 8.66 -17.05
C PHE A 197 -8.86 8.37 -16.71
N LYS A 198 -9.71 9.38 -16.77
CA LYS A 198 -11.18 9.27 -16.63
C LYS A 198 -11.59 8.43 -15.40
N GLU A 199 -12.34 7.37 -15.63
CA GLU A 199 -12.93 6.49 -14.60
C GLU A 199 -11.88 5.71 -13.78
N MET A 200 -10.63 5.65 -14.25
CA MET A 200 -9.54 5.07 -13.45
C MET A 200 -9.14 5.95 -12.26
N VAL A 201 -9.52 7.24 -12.22
CA VAL A 201 -9.21 8.11 -11.09
C VAL A 201 -10.33 7.97 -10.06
N PHE A 202 -9.95 7.70 -8.80
CA PHE A 202 -10.90 7.68 -7.71
C PHE A 202 -11.54 9.07 -7.50
N GLU A 203 -12.80 9.09 -7.10
CA GLU A 203 -13.48 10.33 -6.74
C GLU A 203 -12.86 10.92 -5.47
N THR A 204 -12.50 10.04 -4.55
CA THR A 204 -11.86 10.41 -3.29
C THR A 204 -10.45 10.92 -3.52
N GLU A 205 -10.17 12.12 -3.01
CA GLU A 205 -8.83 12.73 -2.95
C GLU A 205 -8.31 12.72 -1.52
N ILE A 206 -7.02 12.46 -1.35
CA ILE A 206 -6.37 12.54 -0.04
C ILE A 206 -5.81 13.95 0.14
N PRO A 207 -6.32 14.74 1.09
CA PRO A 207 -5.88 16.11 1.29
C PRO A 207 -4.46 16.16 1.87
N ARG A 208 -3.77 17.28 1.68
CA ARG A 208 -2.59 17.59 2.48
C ARG A 208 -3.01 17.73 3.93
N ASN A 209 -2.46 16.88 4.80
CA ASN A 209 -2.86 16.81 6.21
C ASN A 209 -1.64 16.53 7.10
N VAL A 210 -1.43 17.39 8.11
CA VAL A 210 -0.31 17.28 9.03
C VAL A 210 -0.37 16.00 9.86
N ARG A 211 -1.57 15.56 10.25
CA ARG A 211 -1.77 14.33 11.03
C ARG A 211 -1.31 13.08 10.26
N LEU A 212 -1.49 13.05 8.93
CA LEU A 212 -0.95 11.99 8.08
C LEU A 212 0.58 11.97 8.02
N ALA A 213 1.22 13.12 8.19
CA ALA A 213 2.68 13.21 8.25
C ALA A 213 3.25 12.84 9.63
N GLU A 214 2.48 13.08 10.69
CA GLU A 214 2.88 12.80 12.07
C GLU A 214 2.71 11.32 12.46
N CYS A 215 1.61 10.69 12.06
CA CYS A 215 1.20 9.37 12.54
C CYS A 215 2.27 8.26 12.35
N PRO A 216 3.13 8.24 11.31
CA PRO A 216 4.22 7.27 11.22
C PRO A 216 5.22 7.34 12.38
N SER A 217 5.49 8.54 12.90
CA SER A 217 6.40 8.74 14.05
C SER A 217 5.86 8.15 15.35
N PHE A 218 4.55 7.90 15.41
CA PHE A 218 3.89 7.26 16.55
C PHE A 218 3.60 5.76 16.30
N GLY A 219 4.02 5.22 15.17
CA GLY A 219 3.78 3.82 14.82
C GLY A 219 2.29 3.48 14.71
N LYS A 220 1.45 4.40 14.26
CA LYS A 220 0.00 4.23 14.20
C LYS A 220 -0.55 4.63 12.83
N PRO A 221 -1.42 3.83 12.20
CA PRO A 221 -2.25 4.30 11.11
C PRO A 221 -3.14 5.47 11.53
N ILE A 222 -3.59 6.28 10.58
CA ILE A 222 -4.33 7.52 10.89
C ILE A 222 -5.62 7.26 11.67
N CYS A 223 -6.31 6.15 11.44
CA CYS A 223 -7.52 5.75 12.16
C CYS A 223 -7.28 5.55 13.67
N MET A 224 -6.05 5.20 14.07
CA MET A 224 -5.65 5.05 15.48
C MET A 224 -5.01 6.32 16.05
N TYR A 225 -4.48 7.19 15.19
CA TYR A 225 -3.80 8.41 15.61
C TYR A 225 -4.76 9.58 15.77
N ASP A 226 -5.58 9.85 14.73
CA ASP A 226 -6.61 10.90 14.72
C ASP A 226 -7.72 10.52 13.74
N ALA A 227 -8.68 9.74 14.21
CA ALA A 227 -9.80 9.23 13.43
C ALA A 227 -10.74 10.32 12.89
N THR A 228 -10.70 11.51 13.47
CA THR A 228 -11.57 12.65 13.08
C THR A 228 -10.90 13.59 12.08
N SER A 229 -9.62 13.40 11.79
CA SER A 229 -8.90 14.23 10.84
C SER A 229 -9.44 14.09 9.42
N SER A 230 -9.29 15.12 8.60
CA SER A 230 -9.66 15.07 7.18
C SER A 230 -8.93 13.97 6.41
N GLY A 231 -7.70 13.63 6.84
CA GLY A 231 -6.93 12.52 6.28
C GLY A 231 -7.55 11.16 6.61
N ALA A 232 -8.01 10.95 7.83
CA ALA A 232 -8.68 9.74 8.26
C ALA A 232 -9.99 9.51 7.48
N ILE A 233 -10.83 10.53 7.41
CA ILE A 233 -12.10 10.50 6.67
C ILE A 233 -11.86 10.20 5.18
N ALA A 234 -10.82 10.80 4.59
CA ALA A 234 -10.48 10.57 3.19
C ALA A 234 -10.03 9.13 2.93
N TYR A 235 -9.18 8.55 3.77
CA TYR A 235 -8.77 7.15 3.61
C TYR A 235 -9.90 6.15 3.87
N GLU A 236 -10.80 6.43 4.79
CA GLU A 236 -12.02 5.63 4.98
C GLU A 236 -12.88 5.61 3.72
N ARG A 237 -13.12 6.79 3.12
CA ARG A 237 -13.86 6.90 1.86
C ARG A 237 -13.16 6.18 0.71
N LEU A 238 -11.84 6.34 0.58
CA LEU A 238 -11.05 5.66 -0.43
C LEU A 238 -11.13 4.14 -0.30
N ALA A 239 -11.03 3.61 0.92
CA ALA A 239 -11.13 2.17 1.16
C ALA A 239 -12.52 1.63 0.78
N ARG A 240 -13.58 2.38 1.07
CA ARG A 240 -14.94 2.04 0.65
C ARG A 240 -15.08 2.05 -0.87
N GLU A 241 -14.67 3.14 -1.52
CA GLU A 241 -14.72 3.28 -2.97
C GLU A 241 -13.90 2.18 -3.68
N PHE A 242 -12.70 1.86 -3.15
CA PHE A 242 -11.88 0.77 -3.66
C PHE A 242 -12.56 -0.60 -3.50
N SER A 243 -13.18 -0.85 -2.35
CA SER A 243 -13.88 -2.11 -2.10
C SER A 243 -15.05 -2.30 -3.06
N GLU A 244 -15.82 -1.27 -3.29
CA GLU A 244 -16.96 -1.29 -4.23
C GLU A 244 -16.51 -1.50 -5.68
N LYS A 245 -15.48 -0.78 -6.11
CA LYS A 245 -14.98 -0.84 -7.50
C LYS A 245 -14.17 -2.10 -7.81
N CYS A 246 -13.40 -2.60 -6.84
CA CYS A 246 -12.35 -3.58 -7.11
C CYS A 246 -12.54 -4.94 -6.44
N LEU A 247 -13.22 -5.00 -5.27
CA LEU A 247 -13.35 -6.23 -4.50
C LEU A 247 -14.74 -6.88 -4.59
N GLY A 248 -15.73 -6.18 -5.18
CA GLY A 248 -17.10 -6.66 -5.34
C GLY A 248 -17.94 -6.64 -4.05
N GLU A 249 -19.20 -7.06 -4.13
CA GLU A 249 -20.27 -6.85 -3.13
C GLU A 249 -20.12 -7.55 -1.76
N ARG A 250 -18.96 -7.98 -1.33
CA ARG A 250 -18.80 -8.57 0.01
C ARG A 250 -19.14 -7.62 1.18
N LEU A 251 -19.27 -6.31 0.92
CA LEU A 251 -19.54 -5.28 1.94
C LEU A 251 -21.00 -5.11 2.34
N THR A 252 -21.96 -5.74 1.67
CA THR A 252 -23.39 -5.45 1.88
C THR A 252 -24.02 -6.09 3.12
N ASN A 253 -23.30 -6.92 3.89
CA ASN A 253 -23.87 -7.71 5.00
C ASN A 253 -23.27 -7.45 6.38
N GLN A 254 -22.60 -6.33 6.64
CA GLN A 254 -22.22 -5.98 8.02
C GLN A 254 -22.78 -4.61 8.41
N PRO A 255 -23.35 -4.48 9.65
CA PRO A 255 -23.94 -3.23 10.11
C PRO A 255 -22.86 -2.14 10.24
N GLN A 256 -23.15 -0.99 9.68
CA GLN A 256 -22.34 0.23 9.71
C GLN A 256 -22.33 0.85 11.12
N SER A 257 -21.66 0.23 12.05
CA SER A 257 -21.28 0.90 13.29
C SER A 257 -19.95 0.35 13.77
N VAL A 258 -18.85 0.91 13.26
CA VAL A 258 -17.56 0.75 13.91
C VAL A 258 -17.58 1.66 15.14
N ALA A 259 -18.07 1.14 16.26
CA ALA A 259 -17.78 1.72 17.56
C ALA A 259 -16.28 1.52 17.79
N LEU A 260 -15.52 2.59 17.69
CA LEU A 260 -14.14 2.62 18.19
C LEU A 260 -14.22 2.19 19.67
N PRO A 261 -13.38 1.23 20.12
CA PRO A 261 -13.34 0.90 21.53
C PRO A 261 -13.03 2.16 22.34
N ALA A 262 -13.94 2.52 23.22
CA ALA A 262 -13.71 3.56 24.18
C ALA A 262 -12.52 3.17 25.06
N SER A 263 -11.58 4.10 25.23
CA SER A 263 -10.50 4.07 26.21
C SER A 263 -9.40 3.00 26.03
N PHE A 264 -8.30 3.40 25.38
CA PHE A 264 -6.98 2.98 25.89
C PHE A 264 -6.59 3.97 26.98
N GLY A 265 -6.75 3.53 28.23
CA GLY A 265 -6.34 4.26 29.40
C GLY A 265 -4.87 4.62 29.36
N GLU A 266 -4.57 5.82 29.84
CA GLU A 266 -3.25 6.29 30.23
C GLU A 266 -2.56 5.23 31.06
N ALA A 267 -1.47 4.66 30.54
CA ALA A 267 -0.50 3.95 31.34
C ALA A 267 0.67 4.91 31.56
N GLN A 268 0.87 5.26 32.83
CA GLN A 268 1.92 6.07 33.42
C GLN A 268 3.32 5.62 33.02
#